data_95b25f78e81195aff2267a75cdb343ea
#
_entry.id   95b25f78e81195aff2267a75cdb343ea
#
_cell.length_a   1.000
_cell.length_b   1.000
_cell.length_c   1.000
_cell.angle_alpha   90.00
_cell.angle_beta   90.00
_cell.angle_gamma   90.00
#
_symmetry.space_group_name_H-M   'P 1'
#
loop_
_entity.id
_entity.type
_entity.pdbx_description
1 polymer ?
#
loop_
_entity_poly.entity_id
_entity_poly.type
_entity_poly.pdbx_seq_one_letter_code
_entity_poly.pdbx_strand_id
1 'polypeptide(L)'
;MEDPHRGMPVLEAGEPLAKARAAMILVHGRGATAADVMTIGAEVMHPGFAYLAPQAEGNRWYPNPFTAPLESNEPYLSSALRVLETLLAKVEKTIPAQRVVLLGFSQGACLALEFAVRHARRYGGVVGLSGGLIGPDGTPRDYPGSFEGTPVFLGCSDVDPHIRKDRVLEAAEVFKRMNASVTVRLYPGMGHTVNTDEIEAVREIVESL
;
A
#
# COMPACT_ATOMS: atom_id res chain seq x y z
N MET A 1 6.40 -4.35 24.51
CA MET A 1 6.93 -3.64 23.32
C MET A 1 6.05 -2.42 23.09
N GLU A 2 6.63 -1.26 22.85
CA GLU A 2 5.85 -0.07 22.50
C GLU A 2 5.09 -0.31 21.19
N ASP A 3 3.85 0.18 21.11
CA ASP A 3 2.98 0.05 19.96
C ASP A 3 2.37 1.42 19.61
N PRO A 4 3.17 2.31 18.94
CA PRO A 4 2.82 3.70 18.74
C PRO A 4 1.48 3.91 18.01
N HIS A 5 1.12 3.01 17.10
CA HIS A 5 -0.12 3.14 16.30
C HIS A 5 -1.32 2.42 16.93
N ARG A 6 -1.14 1.83 18.13
CA ARG A 6 -2.24 1.12 18.80
C ARG A 6 -3.41 2.05 19.12
N GLY A 7 -4.61 1.64 18.72
CA GLY A 7 -5.83 2.39 19.04
C GLY A 7 -6.06 3.63 18.17
N MET A 8 -5.20 3.88 17.18
CA MET A 8 -5.46 4.94 16.21
C MET A 8 -6.72 4.62 15.38
N PRO A 9 -7.50 5.66 14.99
CA PRO A 9 -8.74 5.48 14.29
C PRO A 9 -8.55 4.91 12.87
N VAL A 10 -9.60 4.27 12.36
CA VAL A 10 -9.73 3.89 10.96
C VAL A 10 -10.90 4.65 10.37
N LEU A 11 -10.65 5.45 9.32
CA LEU A 11 -11.72 6.09 8.56
C LEU A 11 -12.32 5.05 7.61
N GLU A 12 -13.64 4.94 7.62
CA GLU A 12 -14.38 4.00 6.78
C GLU A 12 -15.31 4.77 5.82
N ALA A 13 -15.42 4.30 4.58
CA ALA A 13 -16.30 4.86 3.54
C ALA A 13 -16.81 3.72 2.63
N GLY A 14 -17.78 4.05 1.76
CA GLY A 14 -18.42 3.09 0.86
C GLY A 14 -19.39 2.17 1.58
N GLU A 15 -19.46 0.90 1.16
CA GLU A 15 -20.35 -0.08 1.77
C GLU A 15 -19.85 -0.55 3.14
N PRO A 16 -20.72 -0.75 4.13
CA PRO A 16 -20.33 -1.41 5.37
C PRO A 16 -19.71 -2.78 5.10
N LEU A 17 -18.64 -3.16 5.81
CA LEU A 17 -17.93 -4.43 5.62
C LEU A 17 -18.87 -5.66 5.58
N ALA A 18 -19.93 -5.67 6.38
CA ALA A 18 -20.89 -6.77 6.43
C ALA A 18 -21.73 -6.92 5.14
N LYS A 19 -21.73 -5.92 4.27
CA LYS A 19 -22.49 -5.91 3.00
C LYS A 19 -21.57 -5.81 1.78
N ALA A 20 -20.34 -5.41 1.98
CA ALA A 20 -19.40 -5.23 0.89
C ALA A 20 -18.98 -6.56 0.26
N ARG A 21 -18.79 -6.56 -1.06
CA ARG A 21 -18.26 -7.70 -1.84
C ARG A 21 -16.75 -7.68 -2.00
N ALA A 22 -16.15 -6.52 -1.80
CA ALA A 22 -14.71 -6.28 -1.88
C ALA A 22 -14.31 -5.13 -0.95
N ALA A 23 -13.03 -4.99 -0.67
CA ALA A 23 -12.53 -3.90 0.17
C ALA A 23 -11.24 -3.31 -0.37
N MET A 24 -10.99 -2.04 -0.02
CA MET A 24 -9.72 -1.38 -0.25
C MET A 24 -9.17 -0.85 1.08
N ILE A 25 -7.93 -1.20 1.40
CA ILE A 25 -7.17 -0.63 2.51
C ILE A 25 -6.24 0.44 1.92
N LEU A 26 -6.42 1.70 2.38
CA LEU A 26 -5.68 2.86 1.87
C LEU A 26 -4.71 3.38 2.93
N VAL A 27 -3.44 3.52 2.57
CA VAL A 27 -2.36 3.88 3.49
C VAL A 27 -1.80 5.24 3.08
N HIS A 28 -1.97 6.25 3.97
CA HIS A 28 -1.60 7.64 3.68
C HIS A 28 -0.07 7.88 3.71
N GLY A 29 0.37 8.94 3.06
CA GLY A 29 1.77 9.38 3.06
C GLY A 29 2.20 10.04 4.38
N ARG A 30 3.50 10.29 4.53
CA ARG A 30 4.08 11.03 5.66
C ARG A 30 3.51 12.45 5.71
N GLY A 31 3.08 12.89 6.90
CA GLY A 31 2.50 14.20 7.14
C GLY A 31 1.03 14.35 6.69
N ALA A 32 0.51 13.33 6.00
CA ALA A 32 -0.89 13.28 5.60
C ALA A 32 -1.75 12.53 6.64
N THR A 33 -3.05 12.46 6.39
CA THR A 33 -4.04 11.81 7.23
C THR A 33 -4.80 10.71 6.48
N ALA A 34 -5.58 9.91 7.21
CA ALA A 34 -6.52 8.96 6.63
C ALA A 34 -7.54 9.65 5.70
N ALA A 35 -7.95 10.89 6.02
CA ALA A 35 -8.85 11.66 5.17
C ALA A 35 -8.20 12.07 3.84
N ASP A 36 -6.91 12.41 3.85
CA ASP A 36 -6.18 12.77 2.62
C ASP A 36 -6.08 11.58 1.66
N VAL A 37 -5.72 10.39 2.13
CA VAL A 37 -5.65 9.23 1.24
C VAL A 37 -7.02 8.74 0.80
N MET A 38 -8.06 9.01 1.58
CA MET A 38 -9.43 8.70 1.20
C MET A 38 -9.91 9.53 -0.01
N THR A 39 -9.27 10.67 -0.32
CA THR A 39 -9.54 11.41 -1.56
C THR A 39 -9.17 10.59 -2.80
N ILE A 40 -8.07 9.82 -2.73
CA ILE A 40 -7.71 8.84 -3.79
C ILE A 40 -8.78 7.75 -3.85
N GLY A 41 -9.25 7.25 -2.70
CA GLY A 41 -10.34 6.28 -2.62
C GLY A 41 -11.63 6.79 -3.28
N ALA A 42 -11.95 8.07 -3.12
CA ALA A 42 -13.12 8.71 -3.73
C ALA A 42 -13.06 8.70 -5.27
N GLU A 43 -11.86 8.91 -5.85
CA GLU A 43 -11.65 8.88 -7.31
C GLU A 43 -11.84 7.48 -7.92
N VAL A 44 -11.70 6.42 -7.12
CA VAL A 44 -11.82 5.02 -7.54
C VAL A 44 -13.00 4.31 -6.86
N MET A 45 -13.96 5.08 -6.36
CA MET A 45 -15.12 4.53 -5.64
C MET A 45 -15.96 3.65 -6.56
N HIS A 46 -16.26 2.44 -6.09
CA HIS A 46 -17.04 1.46 -6.82
C HIS A 46 -18.15 0.86 -5.95
N PRO A 47 -19.38 0.68 -6.49
CA PRO A 47 -20.47 0.04 -5.74
C PRO A 47 -20.06 -1.33 -5.19
N GLY A 48 -20.43 -1.60 -3.95
CA GLY A 48 -20.12 -2.86 -3.27
C GLY A 48 -18.72 -2.94 -2.65
N PHE A 49 -17.96 -1.85 -2.65
CA PHE A 49 -16.65 -1.78 -1.97
C PHE A 49 -16.74 -1.09 -0.61
N ALA A 50 -16.03 -1.65 0.37
CA ALA A 50 -15.67 -0.97 1.60
C ALA A 50 -14.28 -0.34 1.46
N TYR A 51 -14.12 0.90 1.91
CA TYR A 51 -12.85 1.63 1.92
C TYR A 51 -12.43 1.88 3.37
N LEU A 52 -11.21 1.50 3.73
CA LEU A 52 -10.68 1.60 5.09
C LEU A 52 -9.32 2.27 5.06
N ALA A 53 -9.22 3.42 5.72
CA ALA A 53 -7.97 4.17 5.82
C ALA A 53 -7.55 4.27 7.30
N PRO A 54 -6.55 3.51 7.76
CA PRO A 54 -6.02 3.64 9.10
C PRO A 54 -5.20 4.94 9.23
N GLN A 55 -5.26 5.56 10.42
CA GLN A 55 -4.49 6.75 10.77
C GLN A 55 -3.20 6.37 11.47
N ALA A 56 -2.08 6.93 11.02
CA ALA A 56 -0.81 6.81 11.73
C ALA A 56 -0.73 7.82 12.88
N GLU A 57 -0.14 7.40 14.01
CA GLU A 57 0.20 8.30 15.10
C GLU A 57 1.19 9.37 14.62
N GLY A 58 0.95 10.65 14.97
CA GLY A 58 1.77 11.77 14.50
C GLY A 58 1.86 11.92 12.98
N ASN A 59 0.88 11.42 12.22
CA ASN A 59 0.80 11.48 10.77
C ASN A 59 2.01 10.86 10.04
N ARG A 60 2.65 9.84 10.62
CA ARG A 60 3.79 9.13 10.03
C ARG A 60 3.84 7.67 10.49
N TRP A 61 4.06 6.76 9.57
CA TRP A 61 4.12 5.33 9.85
C TRP A 61 5.45 4.92 10.52
N TYR A 62 6.53 5.61 10.20
CA TYR A 62 7.86 5.42 10.80
C TYR A 62 8.69 6.70 10.67
N PRO A 63 9.67 6.94 11.58
CA PRO A 63 10.31 8.25 11.72
C PRO A 63 11.30 8.61 10.59
N ASN A 64 12.09 7.64 10.11
CA ASN A 64 13.17 7.88 9.15
C ASN A 64 12.76 7.61 7.69
N PRO A 65 13.57 7.93 6.67
CA PRO A 65 13.32 7.55 5.29
C PRO A 65 13.15 6.02 5.13
N PHE A 66 12.38 5.60 4.13
CA PHE A 66 12.20 4.16 3.84
C PHE A 66 13.50 3.45 3.45
N THR A 67 14.53 4.19 3.03
CA THR A 67 15.88 3.69 2.71
C THR A 67 16.83 3.65 3.91
N ALA A 68 16.38 4.08 5.08
CA ALA A 68 17.18 4.01 6.31
C ALA A 68 17.27 2.55 6.83
N PRO A 69 18.26 2.25 7.69
CA PRO A 69 18.33 0.96 8.37
C PRO A 69 17.00 0.62 9.06
N LEU A 70 16.53 -0.62 8.92
CA LEU A 70 15.20 -1.04 9.43
C LEU A 70 15.05 -0.78 10.92
N GLU A 71 16.09 -1.08 11.70
CA GLU A 71 16.14 -0.90 13.14
C GLU A 71 15.99 0.55 13.58
N SER A 72 16.37 1.52 12.73
CA SER A 72 16.20 2.94 13.01
C SER A 72 14.73 3.40 12.92
N ASN A 73 13.88 2.59 12.30
CA ASN A 73 12.45 2.84 12.16
C ASN A 73 11.60 2.10 13.23
N GLU A 74 12.24 1.32 14.09
CA GLU A 74 11.55 0.65 15.19
C GLU A 74 11.34 1.59 16.41
N PRO A 75 10.27 1.41 17.20
CA PRO A 75 9.22 0.37 17.10
C PRO A 75 8.07 0.72 16.13
N TYR A 76 8.14 1.88 15.48
CA TYR A 76 7.07 2.41 14.62
C TYR A 76 6.78 1.51 13.41
N LEU A 77 7.81 1.00 12.72
CA LEU A 77 7.64 0.15 11.55
C LEU A 77 6.91 -1.16 11.90
N SER A 78 7.33 -1.83 12.95
CA SER A 78 6.65 -3.04 13.43
C SER A 78 5.21 -2.76 13.88
N SER A 79 4.96 -1.61 14.52
CA SER A 79 3.62 -1.17 14.89
C SER A 79 2.74 -0.91 13.65
N ALA A 80 3.28 -0.23 12.63
CA ALA A 80 2.57 0.06 11.39
C ALA A 80 2.18 -1.23 10.62
N LEU A 81 3.09 -2.19 10.54
CA LEU A 81 2.80 -3.50 9.93
C LEU A 81 1.69 -4.25 10.69
N ARG A 82 1.70 -4.22 12.02
CA ARG A 82 0.62 -4.82 12.84
C ARG A 82 -0.74 -4.13 12.64
N VAL A 83 -0.76 -2.82 12.40
CA VAL A 83 -2.02 -2.13 12.05
C VAL A 83 -2.62 -2.71 10.77
N LEU A 84 -1.81 -2.88 9.72
CA LEU A 84 -2.28 -3.46 8.46
C LEU A 84 -2.68 -4.92 8.62
N GLU A 85 -1.93 -5.72 9.37
CA GLU A 85 -2.24 -7.11 9.67
C GLU A 85 -3.58 -7.24 10.41
N THR A 86 -3.77 -6.43 11.48
CA THR A 86 -5.01 -6.41 12.26
C THR A 86 -6.21 -5.97 11.42
N LEU A 87 -6.02 -4.95 10.57
CA LEU A 87 -7.07 -4.44 9.70
C LEU A 87 -7.44 -5.44 8.62
N LEU A 88 -6.45 -6.07 7.98
CA LEU A 88 -6.69 -7.13 7.01
C LEU A 88 -7.42 -8.32 7.65
N ALA A 89 -7.00 -8.75 8.83
CA ALA A 89 -7.68 -9.82 9.57
C ALA A 89 -9.14 -9.45 9.97
N LYS A 90 -9.42 -8.17 10.24
CA LYS A 90 -10.79 -7.66 10.42
C LYS A 90 -11.61 -7.81 9.14
N VAL A 91 -11.05 -7.41 8.00
CA VAL A 91 -11.69 -7.48 6.69
C VAL A 91 -11.93 -8.95 6.28
N GLU A 92 -10.95 -9.82 6.49
CA GLU A 92 -11.02 -11.24 6.11
C GLU A 92 -12.10 -12.05 6.86
N LYS A 93 -12.69 -11.51 7.91
CA LYS A 93 -13.88 -12.15 8.55
C LYS A 93 -15.11 -12.20 7.64
N THR A 94 -15.17 -11.33 6.63
CA THR A 94 -16.31 -11.20 5.71
C THR A 94 -15.93 -11.18 4.24
N ILE A 95 -14.74 -10.67 3.89
CA ILE A 95 -14.28 -10.46 2.53
C ILE A 95 -12.94 -11.18 2.36
N PRO A 96 -12.84 -12.21 1.50
CA PRO A 96 -11.59 -12.94 1.33
C PRO A 96 -10.48 -12.07 0.72
N ALA A 97 -9.21 -12.38 1.03
CA ALA A 97 -8.05 -11.58 0.58
C ALA A 97 -8.03 -11.33 -0.92
N GLN A 98 -8.51 -12.28 -1.74
CA GLN A 98 -8.61 -12.16 -3.20
C GLN A 98 -9.56 -11.05 -3.68
N ARG A 99 -10.31 -10.45 -2.77
CA ARG A 99 -11.17 -9.29 -2.99
C ARG A 99 -10.75 -8.07 -2.17
N VAL A 100 -9.52 -8.06 -1.66
CA VAL A 100 -8.94 -6.92 -0.93
C VAL A 100 -7.85 -6.28 -1.77
N VAL A 101 -7.96 -4.97 -1.99
CA VAL A 101 -6.92 -4.14 -2.62
C VAL A 101 -6.14 -3.44 -1.50
N LEU A 102 -4.83 -3.54 -1.55
CA LEU A 102 -3.91 -2.75 -0.72
C LEU A 102 -3.39 -1.59 -1.55
N LEU A 103 -3.66 -0.36 -1.14
CA LEU A 103 -3.21 0.85 -1.84
C LEU A 103 -2.47 1.77 -0.87
N GLY A 104 -1.35 2.31 -1.29
CA GLY A 104 -0.66 3.35 -0.54
C GLY A 104 -0.10 4.45 -1.43
N PHE A 105 0.09 5.64 -0.84
CA PHE A 105 0.80 6.75 -1.44
C PHE A 105 2.04 7.10 -0.64
N SER A 106 3.19 7.31 -1.31
CA SER A 106 4.44 7.77 -0.70
C SER A 106 4.90 6.84 0.45
N GLN A 107 5.07 7.32 1.67
CA GLN A 107 5.40 6.48 2.84
C GLN A 107 4.40 5.34 3.03
N GLY A 108 3.11 5.60 2.77
CA GLY A 108 2.07 4.58 2.81
C GLY A 108 2.20 3.55 1.70
N ALA A 109 2.69 3.94 0.51
CA ALA A 109 3.00 3.00 -0.56
C ALA A 109 4.15 2.07 -0.15
N CYS A 110 5.23 2.63 0.41
CA CYS A 110 6.34 1.81 0.93
C CYS A 110 5.85 0.81 1.98
N LEU A 111 4.98 1.23 2.90
CA LEU A 111 4.42 0.36 3.93
C LEU A 111 3.50 -0.71 3.35
N ALA A 112 2.60 -0.36 2.43
CA ALA A 112 1.67 -1.30 1.82
C ALA A 112 2.41 -2.36 0.97
N LEU A 113 3.43 -1.96 0.21
CA LEU A 113 4.26 -2.88 -0.57
C LEU A 113 5.08 -3.82 0.34
N GLU A 114 5.72 -3.28 1.38
CA GLU A 114 6.48 -4.08 2.36
C GLU A 114 5.56 -5.07 3.11
N PHE A 115 4.38 -4.62 3.51
CA PHE A 115 3.38 -5.49 4.12
C PHE A 115 2.96 -6.62 3.17
N ALA A 116 2.65 -6.28 1.92
CA ALA A 116 2.21 -7.26 0.93
C ALA A 116 3.25 -8.36 0.68
N VAL A 117 4.55 -8.02 0.52
CA VAL A 117 5.59 -9.03 0.28
C VAL A 117 5.88 -9.90 1.51
N ARG A 118 5.72 -9.37 2.72
CA ARG A 118 5.85 -10.14 3.96
C ARG A 118 4.68 -11.10 4.20
N HIS A 119 3.51 -10.79 3.65
CA HIS A 119 2.28 -11.56 3.78
C HIS A 119 1.78 -12.04 2.41
N ALA A 120 2.69 -12.49 1.54
CA ALA A 120 2.39 -12.84 0.16
C ALA A 120 1.33 -13.95 0.06
N ARG A 121 0.28 -13.63 -0.67
CA ARG A 121 -0.86 -14.49 -1.02
C ARG A 121 -1.61 -13.86 -2.18
N ARG A 122 -2.63 -14.53 -2.70
CA ARG A 122 -3.53 -13.90 -3.67
C ARG A 122 -4.32 -12.77 -3.01
N TYR A 123 -4.12 -11.54 -3.49
CA TYR A 123 -4.93 -10.36 -3.18
C TYR A 123 -5.81 -9.97 -4.38
N GLY A 124 -6.80 -9.11 -4.16
CA GLY A 124 -7.53 -8.44 -5.24
C GLY A 124 -6.63 -7.52 -6.05
N GLY A 125 -5.70 -6.84 -5.39
CA GLY A 125 -4.67 -6.01 -6.01
C GLY A 125 -3.72 -5.41 -4.99
N VAL A 126 -2.54 -5.00 -5.45
CA VAL A 126 -1.58 -4.22 -4.65
C VAL A 126 -1.16 -3.00 -5.46
N VAL A 127 -1.28 -1.82 -4.88
CA VAL A 127 -1.02 -0.54 -5.56
C VAL A 127 -0.02 0.29 -4.76
N GLY A 128 1.09 0.60 -5.38
CA GLY A 128 2.10 1.51 -4.84
C GLY A 128 2.20 2.78 -5.70
N LEU A 129 1.65 3.88 -5.19
CA LEU A 129 1.75 5.20 -5.82
C LEU A 129 2.93 5.95 -5.20
N SER A 130 4.01 6.11 -5.96
CA SER A 130 5.30 6.66 -5.49
C SER A 130 5.82 5.92 -4.25
N GLY A 131 6.19 4.64 -4.40
CA GLY A 131 6.70 3.80 -3.31
C GLY A 131 7.71 2.74 -3.74
N GLY A 132 8.46 2.21 -2.77
CA GLY A 132 9.40 1.10 -2.92
C GLY A 132 9.48 0.27 -1.64
N LEU A 133 10.13 -0.89 -1.69
CA LEU A 133 10.31 -1.75 -0.51
C LEU A 133 11.24 -1.10 0.52
N ILE A 134 10.90 -1.26 1.81
CA ILE A 134 11.59 -0.61 2.92
C ILE A 134 12.95 -1.27 3.19
N GLY A 135 13.93 -0.46 3.55
CA GLY A 135 15.30 -0.85 3.88
C GLY A 135 16.34 -0.20 2.96
N PRO A 136 17.61 -0.13 3.39
CA PRO A 136 18.71 0.43 2.61
C PRO A 136 18.97 -0.37 1.31
N ASP A 137 19.76 0.24 0.41
CA ASP A 137 20.21 -0.45 -0.79
C ASP A 137 20.97 -1.74 -0.42
N GLY A 138 20.68 -2.83 -1.14
CA GLY A 138 21.25 -4.14 -0.83
C GLY A 138 20.52 -4.94 0.26
N THR A 139 19.42 -4.44 0.79
CA THR A 139 18.57 -5.23 1.71
C THR A 139 18.15 -6.53 1.02
N PRO A 140 18.37 -7.71 1.64
CA PRO A 140 17.89 -8.99 1.11
C PRO A 140 16.38 -8.96 0.87
N ARG A 141 15.94 -9.46 -0.30
CA ARG A 141 14.54 -9.46 -0.73
C ARG A 141 14.02 -10.91 -0.90
N ASP A 142 14.36 -11.76 0.04
CA ASP A 142 13.95 -13.17 0.07
C ASP A 142 12.71 -13.32 0.94
N TYR A 143 11.55 -13.03 0.34
CA TYR A 143 10.26 -13.16 1.02
C TYR A 143 9.64 -14.52 0.69
N PRO A 144 9.02 -15.21 1.67
CA PRO A 144 8.31 -16.46 1.42
C PRO A 144 6.95 -16.22 0.77
N GLY A 145 6.42 -17.25 0.10
CA GLY A 145 5.07 -17.24 -0.47
C GLY A 145 5.00 -16.83 -1.94
N SER A 146 3.78 -16.64 -2.43
CA SER A 146 3.49 -16.30 -3.83
C SER A 146 2.26 -15.42 -3.90
N PHE A 147 2.23 -14.50 -4.85
CA PHE A 147 1.06 -13.65 -5.14
C PHE A 147 0.01 -14.32 -6.04
N GLU A 148 0.30 -15.49 -6.60
CA GLU A 148 -0.65 -16.27 -7.41
C GLU A 148 -1.33 -15.45 -8.52
N GLY A 149 -0.54 -14.61 -9.20
CA GLY A 149 -1.03 -13.74 -10.27
C GLY A 149 -1.80 -12.50 -9.80
N THR A 150 -1.70 -12.09 -8.53
CA THR A 150 -2.26 -10.82 -8.04
C THR A 150 -1.84 -9.66 -8.93
N PRO A 151 -2.77 -8.80 -9.42
CA PRO A 151 -2.40 -7.58 -10.12
C PRO A 151 -1.67 -6.62 -9.19
N VAL A 152 -0.50 -6.15 -9.61
CA VAL A 152 0.30 -5.16 -8.89
C VAL A 152 0.57 -3.99 -9.80
N PHE A 153 0.17 -2.78 -9.36
CA PHE A 153 0.45 -1.54 -10.06
C PHE A 153 1.44 -0.69 -9.27
N LEU A 154 2.50 -0.26 -9.93
CA LEU A 154 3.50 0.66 -9.38
C LEU A 154 3.60 1.87 -10.29
N GLY A 155 3.17 3.03 -9.79
CA GLY A 155 3.27 4.31 -10.48
C GLY A 155 4.23 5.25 -9.75
N CYS A 156 5.06 6.00 -10.48
CA CYS A 156 5.98 6.97 -9.89
C CYS A 156 6.49 7.96 -10.94
N SER A 157 6.89 9.16 -10.53
CA SER A 157 7.69 10.04 -11.36
C SER A 157 9.10 9.47 -11.60
N ASP A 158 9.67 9.70 -12.77
CA ASP A 158 11.07 9.35 -13.07
C ASP A 158 12.10 10.28 -12.39
N VAL A 159 11.62 11.43 -11.89
CA VAL A 159 12.40 12.46 -11.18
C VAL A 159 11.85 12.76 -9.78
N ASP A 160 11.11 11.81 -9.18
CA ASP A 160 10.53 11.97 -7.84
C ASP A 160 11.62 12.30 -6.81
N PRO A 161 11.49 13.41 -6.04
CA PRO A 161 12.52 13.82 -5.09
C PRO A 161 12.61 12.96 -3.83
N HIS A 162 11.61 12.11 -3.57
CA HIS A 162 11.50 11.28 -2.37
C HIS A 162 11.67 9.79 -2.67
N ILE A 163 11.17 9.34 -3.83
CA ILE A 163 11.16 7.93 -4.22
C ILE A 163 11.96 7.76 -5.51
N ARG A 164 13.17 7.26 -5.38
CA ARG A 164 14.02 6.99 -6.54
C ARG A 164 13.41 5.89 -7.42
N LYS A 165 13.38 6.11 -8.72
CA LYS A 165 12.79 5.16 -9.70
C LYS A 165 13.41 3.76 -9.65
N ASP A 166 14.70 3.65 -9.33
CA ASP A 166 15.38 2.36 -9.20
C ASP A 166 14.80 1.51 -8.05
N ARG A 167 14.31 2.15 -6.96
CA ARG A 167 13.64 1.45 -5.87
C ARG A 167 12.23 0.97 -6.24
N VAL A 168 11.56 1.70 -7.13
CA VAL A 168 10.29 1.24 -7.73
C VAL A 168 10.51 0.02 -8.62
N LEU A 169 11.54 0.07 -9.46
CA LEU A 169 11.92 -1.04 -10.33
C LEU A 169 12.40 -2.28 -9.53
N GLU A 170 13.17 -2.07 -8.45
CA GLU A 170 13.54 -3.15 -7.52
C GLU A 170 12.28 -3.84 -6.95
N ALA A 171 11.32 -3.06 -6.47
CA ALA A 171 10.07 -3.59 -5.95
C ALA A 171 9.31 -4.40 -7.02
N ALA A 172 9.23 -3.88 -8.25
CA ALA A 172 8.59 -4.59 -9.36
C ALA A 172 9.22 -5.97 -9.62
N GLU A 173 10.56 -6.06 -9.61
CA GLU A 173 11.26 -7.33 -9.81
C GLU A 173 11.02 -8.31 -8.65
N VAL A 174 10.90 -7.82 -7.41
CA VAL A 174 10.53 -8.66 -6.26
C VAL A 174 9.13 -9.24 -6.45
N PHE A 175 8.13 -8.41 -6.76
CA PHE A 175 6.75 -8.87 -6.99
C PHE A 175 6.65 -9.86 -8.15
N LYS A 176 7.39 -9.64 -9.26
CA LYS A 176 7.43 -10.58 -10.40
C LYS A 176 8.00 -11.94 -9.98
N ARG A 177 9.13 -11.96 -9.24
CA ARG A 177 9.71 -13.21 -8.73
C ARG A 177 8.76 -13.97 -7.81
N MET A 178 7.89 -13.25 -7.11
CA MET A 178 6.85 -13.81 -6.24
C MET A 178 5.54 -14.13 -6.99
N ASN A 179 5.59 -14.22 -8.33
CA ASN A 179 4.46 -14.60 -9.19
C ASN A 179 3.27 -13.61 -9.13
N ALA A 180 3.53 -12.31 -9.09
CA ALA A 180 2.53 -11.26 -9.30
C ALA A 180 2.42 -10.85 -10.77
N SER A 181 1.25 -10.35 -11.20
CA SER A 181 1.06 -9.68 -12.49
C SER A 181 1.37 -8.19 -12.36
N VAL A 182 2.61 -7.79 -12.69
CA VAL A 182 3.13 -6.45 -12.39
C VAL A 182 3.05 -5.51 -13.57
N THR A 183 2.42 -4.35 -13.36
CA THR A 183 2.45 -3.19 -14.27
C THR A 183 3.23 -2.06 -13.59
N VAL A 184 4.22 -1.50 -14.30
CA VAL A 184 5.00 -0.33 -13.85
C VAL A 184 4.80 0.80 -14.84
N ARG A 185 4.45 2.00 -14.34
CA ARG A 185 4.42 3.24 -15.13
C ARG A 185 5.30 4.30 -14.50
N LEU A 186 6.33 4.75 -15.23
CA LEU A 186 7.17 5.87 -14.83
C LEU A 186 6.77 7.11 -15.65
N TYR A 187 6.46 8.20 -14.97
CA TYR A 187 5.94 9.43 -15.58
C TYR A 187 7.03 10.47 -15.70
N PRO A 188 7.43 10.87 -16.94
CA PRO A 188 8.51 11.84 -17.15
C PRO A 188 8.20 13.22 -16.55
N GLY A 189 9.09 13.71 -15.71
CA GLY A 189 9.04 15.07 -15.17
C GLY A 189 7.86 15.35 -14.23
N MET A 190 7.11 14.36 -13.80
CA MET A 190 6.04 14.52 -12.84
C MET A 190 6.60 14.84 -11.44
N GLY A 191 5.91 15.67 -10.66
CA GLY A 191 6.25 15.88 -9.24
C GLY A 191 5.87 14.68 -8.37
N HIS A 192 6.07 14.80 -7.04
CA HIS A 192 5.63 13.80 -6.06
C HIS A 192 4.11 13.92 -5.83
N THR A 193 3.33 13.35 -6.72
CA THR A 193 1.87 13.43 -6.76
C THR A 193 1.27 12.21 -7.45
N VAL A 194 -0.06 12.11 -7.47
CA VAL A 194 -0.81 11.10 -8.22
C VAL A 194 -1.44 11.77 -9.44
N ASN A 195 -1.40 11.11 -10.60
CA ASN A 195 -2.00 11.60 -11.83
C ASN A 195 -3.23 10.78 -12.26
N THR A 196 -3.92 11.25 -13.29
CA THR A 196 -5.15 10.60 -13.78
C THR A 196 -4.90 9.20 -14.33
N ASP A 197 -3.76 8.96 -14.99
CA ASP A 197 -3.42 7.66 -15.57
C ASP A 197 -3.16 6.59 -14.47
N GLU A 198 -2.62 7.00 -13.33
CA GLU A 198 -2.51 6.13 -12.14
C GLU A 198 -3.90 5.79 -11.57
N ILE A 199 -4.78 6.78 -11.48
CA ILE A 199 -6.17 6.57 -11.03
C ILE A 199 -6.91 5.61 -11.97
N GLU A 200 -6.75 5.74 -13.29
CA GLU A 200 -7.34 4.81 -14.26
C GLU A 200 -6.82 3.37 -14.07
N ALA A 201 -5.51 3.20 -13.87
CA ALA A 201 -4.95 1.88 -13.59
C ALA A 201 -5.51 1.25 -12.29
N VAL A 202 -5.77 2.05 -11.26
CA VAL A 202 -6.43 1.57 -10.02
C VAL A 202 -7.89 1.20 -10.30
N ARG A 203 -8.62 1.99 -11.10
CA ARG A 203 -10.00 1.67 -11.51
C ARG A 203 -10.09 0.33 -12.23
N GLU A 204 -9.17 0.04 -13.17
CA GLU A 204 -9.12 -1.25 -13.87
C GLU A 204 -9.00 -2.43 -12.88
N ILE A 205 -8.19 -2.29 -11.82
CA ILE A 205 -8.07 -3.31 -10.77
C ILE A 205 -9.38 -3.45 -10.00
N VAL A 206 -9.99 -2.34 -9.60
CA VAL A 206 -11.25 -2.32 -8.82
C VAL A 206 -12.40 -2.93 -9.63
N GLU A 207 -12.53 -2.60 -10.90
CA GLU A 207 -13.58 -3.10 -11.80
C GLU A 207 -13.43 -4.60 -12.11
N SER A 208 -12.22 -5.16 -11.98
CA SER A 208 -11.97 -6.60 -12.17
C SER A 208 -12.44 -7.47 -11.00
N LEU A 209 -12.85 -6.88 -9.88
CA LEU A 209 -13.27 -7.56 -8.65
C LEU A 209 -14.80 -7.51 -8.47
#